data_cc4215976658db94ab3bd52508412393
#
_entry.id   cc4215976658db94ab3bd52508412393
#
_cell.length_a   1.000
_cell.length_b   1.000
_cell.length_c   1.000
_cell.angle_alpha   90.00
_cell.angle_beta   90.00
_cell.angle_gamma   90.00
#
_symmetry.space_group_name_H-M   'P 1'
#
loop_
_entity.id
_entity.type
_entity.pdbx_description
1 polymer ?
#
loop_
_entity_poly.entity_id
_entity_poly.type
_entity_poly.pdbx_seq_one_letter_code
_entity_poly.pdbx_strand_id
1 'polypeptide(L)'
;CEDKVLKILANKDAVYNADGNPQLTANINVLGQAIPFVGEYGISKNPESFVSEAYRSYFTDKQRGTVMRLSRDGLTPISEHGMKDWFRDNLKLGNKLIGSYDDRNDEYNITIGNQTTVSFKEDVKGWVSFKSFMPENAISCANNYFTILEGKLYEHYNENVDRNTFYNTYADSSVSVILNDIPGSVKSFHTLDYEGSQSKIDPNQNTISGSNLAIDNSYYNLRGKSGWYVDNIKTDKQEGSLNEFIEKEGKWFNYIKGVNSTISEETDFGAFNIQGIGILESFDPNAATLNFANNINTSLQIGDVIYFQTPNHNSIFVTIASSNILEYGVVIDIQKQSITVDTPVNTPAVGDYILFSKNQVVNMSSLLGYYAKATFKNNSTHKAELFSVNSEITESSK
;
A
#
# COMPACT_ATOMS: atom_id res chain seq x y z
N CYS A 1 -7.09 35.94 6.83
CA CYS A 1 -7.96 35.92 8.02
C CYS A 1 -8.35 34.48 8.36
N GLU A 2 -8.95 34.25 9.54
CA GLU A 2 -9.34 32.88 9.94
C GLU A 2 -10.33 32.27 8.97
N ASP A 3 -11.34 33.01 8.54
CA ASP A 3 -12.46 32.49 7.76
C ASP A 3 -12.58 33.05 6.33
N LYS A 4 -11.75 34.05 5.96
CA LYS A 4 -11.79 34.66 4.63
C LYS A 4 -10.45 35.10 4.13
N VAL A 5 -10.29 35.12 2.82
CA VAL A 5 -9.14 35.69 2.12
C VAL A 5 -9.55 37.01 1.50
N LEU A 6 -8.78 38.05 1.74
CA LEU A 6 -9.04 39.41 1.29
C LEU A 6 -7.91 39.90 0.38
N LYS A 7 -8.27 40.59 -0.66
CA LYS A 7 -7.35 41.39 -1.48
C LYS A 7 -7.46 42.86 -1.03
N ILE A 8 -6.35 43.43 -0.60
CA ILE A 8 -6.28 44.84 -0.24
C ILE A 8 -5.42 45.55 -1.28
N LEU A 9 -5.97 46.56 -1.90
CA LEU A 9 -5.20 47.39 -2.85
C LEU A 9 -4.26 48.31 -2.11
N ALA A 10 -3.02 48.38 -2.57
CA ALA A 10 -2.01 49.30 -2.01
C ALA A 10 -1.86 50.51 -2.95
N ASN A 11 -1.95 51.72 -2.41
CA ASN A 11 -1.83 52.98 -3.12
C ASN A 11 -2.80 53.16 -4.33
N LYS A 12 -3.86 52.38 -4.38
CA LYS A 12 -4.88 52.40 -5.45
C LYS A 12 -6.25 52.06 -4.89
N ASP A 13 -7.28 52.64 -5.49
CA ASP A 13 -8.67 52.29 -5.26
C ASP A 13 -9.34 51.86 -6.57
N ALA A 14 -10.33 51.00 -6.47
CA ALA A 14 -11.18 50.61 -7.59
C ALA A 14 -12.41 51.52 -7.63
N VAL A 15 -12.50 52.29 -8.70
CA VAL A 15 -13.72 53.07 -9.04
C VAL A 15 -14.45 52.33 -10.12
N TYR A 16 -15.70 52.00 -9.89
CA TYR A 16 -16.54 51.32 -10.89
C TYR A 16 -17.20 52.34 -11.80
N ASN A 17 -17.08 52.16 -13.13
CA ASN A 17 -17.81 52.96 -14.10
C ASN A 17 -19.29 52.58 -14.11
N ALA A 18 -20.11 53.28 -14.89
CA ALA A 18 -21.57 53.06 -15.03
C ALA A 18 -21.89 51.63 -15.54
N ASP A 19 -20.96 50.97 -16.21
CA ASP A 19 -21.10 49.61 -16.73
C ASP A 19 -20.60 48.53 -15.75
N GLY A 20 -20.21 48.92 -14.53
CA GLY A 20 -19.72 48.00 -13.49
C GLY A 20 -18.27 47.52 -13.64
N ASN A 21 -17.52 48.06 -14.60
CA ASN A 21 -16.10 47.72 -14.80
C ASN A 21 -15.19 48.49 -13.85
N PRO A 22 -14.27 47.83 -13.15
CA PRO A 22 -13.35 48.49 -12.22
C PRO A 22 -12.25 49.26 -12.97
N GLN A 23 -12.07 50.54 -12.64
CA GLN A 23 -10.90 51.35 -13.03
C GLN A 23 -10.08 51.64 -11.80
N LEU A 24 -8.77 51.45 -11.91
CA LEU A 24 -7.84 51.73 -10.82
C LEU A 24 -7.45 53.21 -10.84
N THR A 25 -7.73 53.89 -9.74
CA THR A 25 -7.30 55.28 -9.49
C THR A 25 -6.26 55.32 -8.41
N ALA A 26 -5.35 56.32 -8.47
CA ALA A 26 -4.37 56.54 -7.39
C ALA A 26 -5.11 57.00 -6.16
N ASN A 27 -4.76 56.42 -4.99
CA ASN A 27 -5.28 56.81 -3.68
C ASN A 27 -4.15 57.42 -2.84
N ILE A 28 -4.51 58.42 -2.05
CA ILE A 28 -3.61 59.08 -1.08
C ILE A 28 -3.36 58.14 0.12
N ASN A 29 -4.27 57.25 0.40
CA ASN A 29 -4.16 56.27 1.48
C ASN A 29 -3.24 55.11 1.06
N VAL A 30 -2.37 54.67 1.97
CA VAL A 30 -1.46 53.53 1.76
C VAL A 30 -2.21 52.23 1.48
N LEU A 31 -3.34 52.04 2.11
CA LEU A 31 -4.22 50.90 1.90
C LEU A 31 -5.59 51.36 1.36
N GLY A 32 -5.99 50.81 0.24
CA GLY A 32 -7.28 51.01 -0.36
C GLY A 32 -8.34 50.02 0.13
N GLN A 33 -9.38 49.86 -0.66
CA GLN A 33 -10.51 48.98 -0.32
C GLN A 33 -10.09 47.52 -0.20
N ALA A 34 -10.60 46.82 0.83
CA ALA A 34 -10.49 45.37 0.99
C ALA A 34 -11.60 44.67 0.20
N ILE A 35 -11.21 43.80 -0.73
CA ILE A 35 -12.12 43.04 -1.57
C ILE A 35 -12.01 41.55 -1.19
N PRO A 36 -13.07 40.89 -0.73
CA PRO A 36 -13.03 39.45 -0.42
C PRO A 36 -12.94 38.61 -1.71
N PHE A 37 -12.18 37.51 -1.64
CA PHE A 37 -12.24 36.46 -2.65
C PHE A 37 -13.57 35.70 -2.52
N VAL A 38 -13.99 35.09 -3.62
CA VAL A 38 -15.18 34.22 -3.64
C VAL A 38 -14.88 32.95 -2.85
N GLY A 39 -15.85 32.53 -2.05
CA GLY A 39 -15.73 31.39 -1.16
C GLY A 39 -15.49 31.77 0.30
N GLU A 40 -15.76 30.85 1.18
CA GLU A 40 -15.65 31.02 2.64
C GLU A 40 -14.46 30.20 3.18
N TYR A 41 -13.28 30.44 2.62
CA TYR A 41 -12.05 29.76 3.04
C TYR A 41 -11.12 30.77 3.73
N GLY A 42 -10.45 30.29 4.78
CA GLY A 42 -9.45 31.05 5.53
C GLY A 42 -8.30 30.17 6.00
N ILE A 43 -7.31 30.78 6.66
CA ILE A 43 -6.16 30.04 7.18
C ILE A 43 -6.44 29.39 8.54
N SER A 44 -7.67 29.52 9.06
CA SER A 44 -8.02 29.10 10.41
C SER A 44 -7.05 29.69 11.46
N LYS A 45 -6.56 28.87 12.39
CA LYS A 45 -5.57 29.26 13.42
C LYS A 45 -4.19 28.65 13.16
N ASN A 46 -3.89 28.38 11.88
CA ASN A 46 -2.66 27.68 11.47
C ASN A 46 -1.84 28.53 10.48
N PRO A 47 -1.32 29.69 10.86
CA PRO A 47 -0.54 30.56 9.97
C PRO A 47 0.74 29.90 9.49
N GLU A 48 1.29 28.92 10.20
CA GLU A 48 2.47 28.16 9.82
C GLU A 48 2.26 27.27 8.58
N SER A 49 1.01 27.06 8.20
CA SER A 49 0.69 26.35 6.94
C SER A 49 0.86 27.22 5.70
N PHE A 50 1.01 28.53 5.88
CA PHE A 50 1.16 29.46 4.76
C PHE A 50 2.56 29.42 4.18
N VAL A 51 2.62 29.33 2.87
CA VAL A 51 3.84 29.56 2.07
C VAL A 51 3.47 30.27 0.79
N SER A 52 4.38 31.11 0.32
CA SER A 52 4.24 31.82 -0.96
C SER A 52 5.46 31.53 -1.82
N GLU A 53 5.22 31.17 -3.06
CA GLU A 53 6.20 31.16 -4.14
C GLU A 53 5.95 32.37 -5.07
N ALA A 54 6.67 32.47 -6.19
CA ALA A 54 6.62 33.65 -7.05
C ALA A 54 5.20 34.01 -7.56
N TYR A 55 4.38 33.04 -7.84
CA TYR A 55 3.09 33.24 -8.52
C TYR A 55 1.89 32.70 -7.76
N ARG A 56 2.13 31.95 -6.68
CA ARG A 56 1.09 31.25 -5.92
C ARG A 56 1.35 31.32 -4.42
N SER A 57 0.30 31.17 -3.65
CA SER A 57 0.39 31.02 -2.21
C SER A 57 -0.47 29.85 -1.78
N TYR A 58 0.00 29.07 -0.81
CA TYR A 58 -0.66 27.89 -0.31
C TYR A 58 -0.90 28.04 1.18
N PHE A 59 -1.99 27.49 1.66
CA PHE A 59 -2.32 27.46 3.08
C PHE A 59 -3.40 26.39 3.35
N THR A 60 -3.63 26.10 4.61
CA THR A 60 -4.67 25.13 5.03
C THR A 60 -5.84 25.82 5.74
N ASP A 61 -7.05 25.40 5.40
CA ASP A 61 -8.24 25.66 6.20
C ASP A 61 -8.56 24.41 7.02
N LYS A 62 -8.05 24.38 8.25
CA LYS A 62 -8.24 23.25 9.16
C LYS A 62 -9.69 23.01 9.52
N GLN A 63 -10.48 24.10 9.68
CA GLN A 63 -11.89 23.98 10.07
C GLN A 63 -12.71 23.26 8.99
N ARG A 64 -12.43 23.57 7.72
CA ARG A 64 -13.12 22.96 6.56
C ARG A 64 -12.42 21.72 6.06
N GLY A 65 -11.23 21.40 6.57
CA GLY A 65 -10.46 20.23 6.16
C GLY A 65 -9.95 20.33 4.73
N THR A 66 -9.54 21.52 4.29
CA THR A 66 -9.12 21.79 2.92
C THR A 66 -7.74 22.42 2.85
N VAL A 67 -7.03 22.15 1.75
CA VAL A 67 -5.79 22.83 1.39
C VAL A 67 -6.08 23.76 0.23
N MET A 68 -5.68 25.02 0.38
CA MET A 68 -6.01 26.09 -0.54
C MET A 68 -4.79 26.58 -1.30
N ARG A 69 -5.00 26.89 -2.56
CA ARG A 69 -4.04 27.60 -3.42
C ARG A 69 -4.66 28.94 -3.84
N LEU A 70 -3.94 30.02 -3.62
CA LEU A 70 -4.25 31.33 -4.18
C LEU A 70 -3.31 31.60 -5.34
N SER A 71 -3.85 31.87 -6.52
CA SER A 71 -3.12 32.19 -7.73
C SER A 71 -3.78 33.33 -8.48
N ARG A 72 -3.28 33.64 -9.68
CA ARG A 72 -3.91 34.64 -10.58
C ARG A 72 -5.36 34.25 -10.92
N ASP A 73 -5.66 32.95 -10.97
CA ASP A 73 -6.98 32.43 -11.31
C ASP A 73 -7.96 32.47 -10.12
N GLY A 74 -7.49 32.95 -8.97
CA GLY A 74 -8.28 33.04 -7.75
C GLY A 74 -7.91 32.01 -6.69
N LEU A 75 -8.87 31.73 -5.81
CA LEU A 75 -8.73 30.82 -4.70
C LEU A 75 -9.27 29.44 -5.07
N THR A 76 -8.44 28.40 -5.01
CA THR A 76 -8.78 27.03 -5.45
C THR A 76 -8.48 26.02 -4.34
N PRO A 77 -9.41 25.12 -3.99
CA PRO A 77 -9.17 24.01 -3.06
C PRO A 77 -8.42 22.87 -3.78
N ILE A 78 -7.08 22.80 -3.60
CA ILE A 78 -6.26 21.75 -4.20
C ILE A 78 -6.39 20.38 -3.51
N SER A 79 -6.93 20.33 -2.30
CA SER A 79 -7.29 19.07 -1.64
C SER A 79 -8.31 18.25 -2.42
N GLU A 80 -9.13 18.88 -3.29
CA GLU A 80 -10.12 18.18 -4.11
C GLU A 80 -9.52 17.38 -5.27
N HIS A 81 -8.22 17.53 -5.54
CA HIS A 81 -7.50 16.70 -6.51
C HIS A 81 -7.23 15.29 -5.95
N GLY A 82 -8.29 14.48 -5.87
CA GLY A 82 -8.22 13.07 -5.48
C GLY A 82 -8.09 12.77 -3.98
N MET A 83 -7.94 13.80 -3.10
CA MET A 83 -7.68 13.57 -1.67
C MET A 83 -8.63 14.34 -0.74
N LYS A 84 -9.82 14.73 -1.20
CA LYS A 84 -10.78 15.53 -0.44
C LYS A 84 -11.12 14.93 0.92
N ASP A 85 -11.52 13.67 0.93
CA ASP A 85 -11.93 12.96 2.15
C ASP A 85 -10.75 12.74 3.08
N TRP A 86 -9.58 12.40 2.53
CA TRP A 86 -8.38 12.22 3.30
C TRP A 86 -7.97 13.50 4.06
N PHE A 87 -7.98 14.65 3.40
CA PHE A 87 -7.66 15.93 4.05
C PHE A 87 -8.72 16.34 5.06
N ARG A 88 -10.00 16.16 4.76
CA ARG A 88 -11.08 16.42 5.70
C ARG A 88 -10.86 15.69 7.03
N ASP A 89 -10.44 14.44 6.96
CA ASP A 89 -10.30 13.57 8.12
C ASP A 89 -8.96 13.82 8.85
N ASN A 90 -7.87 14.03 8.13
CA ASN A 90 -6.52 14.12 8.70
C ASN A 90 -6.10 15.53 9.13
N LEU A 91 -6.48 16.60 8.41
CA LEU A 91 -6.11 17.97 8.82
C LEU A 91 -6.62 18.34 10.23
N LYS A 92 -7.79 17.84 10.59
CA LYS A 92 -8.39 18.10 11.91
C LYS A 92 -7.60 17.45 13.06
N LEU A 93 -6.97 16.31 12.79
CA LEU A 93 -6.21 15.54 13.79
C LEU A 93 -4.81 16.11 14.01
N GLY A 94 -4.24 16.80 13.03
CA GLY A 94 -2.91 17.40 13.15
C GLY A 94 -2.86 18.43 14.29
N ASN A 95 -1.89 18.29 15.18
CA ASN A 95 -1.66 19.27 16.26
C ASN A 95 -1.04 20.57 15.71
N LYS A 96 -0.22 20.49 14.69
CA LYS A 96 0.43 21.59 13.98
C LYS A 96 0.38 21.32 12.47
N LEU A 97 0.18 22.38 11.67
CA LEU A 97 0.18 22.32 10.21
C LEU A 97 1.27 23.24 9.70
N ILE A 98 2.25 22.69 8.98
CA ILE A 98 3.41 23.44 8.50
C ILE A 98 3.44 23.32 6.97
N GLY A 99 3.34 24.48 6.30
CA GLY A 99 3.50 24.59 4.87
C GLY A 99 4.94 24.94 4.50
N SER A 100 5.44 24.34 3.43
CA SER A 100 6.72 24.72 2.85
C SER A 100 6.70 24.49 1.34
N TYR A 101 7.54 25.21 0.63
CA TYR A 101 7.70 25.04 -0.81
C TYR A 101 9.12 24.57 -1.11
N ASP A 102 9.24 23.51 -1.87
CA ASP A 102 10.49 22.94 -2.32
C ASP A 102 10.76 23.42 -3.76
N ASP A 103 11.61 24.45 -3.90
CA ASP A 103 11.92 25.08 -5.19
C ASP A 103 12.63 24.10 -6.16
N ARG A 104 13.31 23.07 -5.63
CA ARG A 104 14.06 22.12 -6.47
C ARG A 104 13.14 21.17 -7.22
N ASN A 105 12.06 20.74 -6.57
CA ASN A 105 11.11 19.80 -7.15
C ASN A 105 9.79 20.45 -7.59
N ASP A 106 9.63 21.76 -7.36
CA ASP A 106 8.38 22.50 -7.58
C ASP A 106 7.20 21.85 -6.83
N GLU A 107 7.41 21.54 -5.53
CA GLU A 107 6.43 20.88 -4.70
C GLU A 107 6.02 21.74 -3.50
N TYR A 108 4.71 21.87 -3.29
CA TYR A 108 4.19 22.35 -2.02
C TYR A 108 4.09 21.18 -1.04
N ASN A 109 4.79 21.28 0.08
CA ASN A 109 4.77 20.30 1.16
C ASN A 109 3.88 20.78 2.30
N ILE A 110 2.92 19.99 2.71
CA ILE A 110 2.14 20.18 3.93
C ILE A 110 2.45 19.10 4.94
N THR A 111 3.03 19.49 6.06
CA THR A 111 3.28 18.60 7.20
C THR A 111 2.11 18.67 8.16
N ILE A 112 1.49 17.53 8.42
CA ILE A 112 0.45 17.35 9.41
C ILE A 112 1.10 16.73 10.64
N GLY A 113 1.29 17.52 11.69
CA GLY A 113 2.01 17.08 12.88
C GLY A 113 1.45 15.78 13.47
N ASN A 114 2.34 14.89 13.87
CA ASN A 114 2.10 13.52 14.35
C ASN A 114 1.52 12.55 13.32
N GLN A 115 1.56 12.88 12.01
CA GLN A 115 1.07 12.01 10.95
C GLN A 115 2.07 11.84 9.81
N THR A 116 2.17 12.82 8.91
CA THR A 116 2.97 12.71 7.70
C THR A 116 3.16 14.08 7.03
N THR A 117 4.08 14.14 6.09
CA THR A 117 4.20 15.24 5.14
C THR A 117 3.69 14.79 3.77
N VAL A 118 2.82 15.59 3.16
CA VAL A 118 2.25 15.29 1.83
C VAL A 118 2.64 16.37 0.84
N SER A 119 3.02 15.97 -0.37
CA SER A 119 3.51 16.87 -1.41
C SER A 119 2.53 17.00 -2.55
N PHE A 120 2.26 18.25 -2.96
CA PHE A 120 1.47 18.61 -4.13
C PHE A 120 2.37 19.15 -5.22
N LYS A 121 2.15 18.72 -6.46
CA LYS A 121 2.90 19.22 -7.63
C LYS A 121 1.96 19.82 -8.66
N GLU A 122 2.27 21.06 -9.09
CA GLU A 122 1.42 21.80 -10.02
C GLU A 122 1.37 21.18 -11.42
N ASP A 123 2.48 20.67 -11.92
CA ASP A 123 2.58 20.09 -13.27
C ASP A 123 1.63 18.91 -13.45
N VAL A 124 1.53 18.06 -12.43
CA VAL A 124 0.61 16.92 -12.43
C VAL A 124 -0.76 17.28 -11.86
N LYS A 125 -0.92 18.48 -11.29
CA LYS A 125 -2.15 18.95 -10.62
C LYS A 125 -2.67 17.93 -9.60
N GLY A 126 -1.76 17.39 -8.81
CA GLY A 126 -2.10 16.30 -7.89
C GLY A 126 -1.12 16.14 -6.74
N TRP A 127 -1.51 15.30 -5.79
CA TRP A 127 -0.71 14.90 -4.64
C TRP A 127 0.19 13.74 -5.06
N VAL A 128 1.50 13.96 -4.98
CA VAL A 128 2.50 13.06 -5.59
C VAL A 128 3.21 12.16 -4.60
N SER A 129 3.27 12.54 -3.32
CA SER A 129 4.04 11.76 -2.35
C SER A 129 3.55 11.96 -0.93
N PHE A 130 3.62 10.87 -0.15
CA PHE A 130 3.61 10.88 1.30
C PHE A 130 5.05 10.69 1.78
N LYS A 131 5.57 11.65 2.54
CA LYS A 131 6.95 11.64 3.02
C LYS A 131 7.00 11.33 4.51
N SER A 132 7.96 10.54 4.94
CA SER A 132 8.10 10.13 6.34
C SER A 132 8.69 11.21 7.25
N PHE A 133 9.31 12.25 6.69
CA PHE A 133 9.86 13.32 7.50
C PHE A 133 8.79 14.29 8.01
N MET A 134 8.94 14.74 9.24
CA MET A 134 8.05 15.70 9.89
C MET A 134 8.89 16.82 10.51
N PRO A 135 9.15 17.91 9.80
CA PRO A 135 9.97 19.01 10.29
C PRO A 135 9.18 19.92 11.24
N GLU A 136 9.91 20.68 12.05
CA GLU A 136 9.37 21.80 12.81
C GLU A 136 9.16 23.05 11.96
N ASN A 137 9.99 23.21 10.93
CA ASN A 137 9.91 24.22 9.90
C ASN A 137 10.74 23.80 8.68
N ALA A 138 10.49 24.42 7.53
CA ALA A 138 11.25 24.16 6.32
C ALA A 138 11.35 25.42 5.44
N ILE A 139 12.42 25.53 4.67
CA ILE A 139 12.68 26.65 3.79
C ILE A 139 13.50 26.21 2.57
N SER A 140 13.19 26.77 1.41
CA SER A 140 14.04 26.70 0.23
C SER A 140 14.95 27.91 0.14
N CYS A 141 16.20 27.69 -0.17
CA CYS A 141 17.20 28.76 -0.40
C CYS A 141 18.16 28.30 -1.47
N ALA A 142 18.36 29.13 -2.49
CA ALA A 142 19.28 28.87 -3.60
C ALA A 142 19.06 27.47 -4.25
N ASN A 143 17.84 27.10 -4.48
CA ASN A 143 17.43 25.82 -5.06
C ASN A 143 17.78 24.58 -4.21
N ASN A 144 18.08 24.78 -2.92
CA ASN A 144 18.23 23.71 -1.94
C ASN A 144 17.08 23.77 -0.93
N TYR A 145 16.57 22.60 -0.56
CA TYR A 145 15.49 22.48 0.40
C TYR A 145 16.06 22.06 1.76
N PHE A 146 15.75 22.86 2.79
CA PHE A 146 16.20 22.65 4.16
C PHE A 146 15.03 22.46 5.09
N THR A 147 15.20 21.58 6.06
CA THR A 147 14.24 21.38 7.14
C THR A 147 14.92 21.50 8.51
N ILE A 148 14.14 21.88 9.50
CA ILE A 148 14.60 22.02 10.88
C ILE A 148 13.86 20.98 11.73
N LEU A 149 14.62 20.23 12.51
CA LEU A 149 14.11 19.29 13.49
C LEU A 149 15.00 19.30 14.74
N GLU A 150 14.40 19.46 15.92
CA GLU A 150 15.10 19.52 17.22
C GLU A 150 16.26 20.54 17.23
N GLY A 151 16.02 21.69 16.61
CA GLY A 151 16.99 22.77 16.50
C GLY A 151 18.18 22.49 15.56
N LYS A 152 18.15 21.39 14.80
CA LYS A 152 19.15 21.04 13.81
C LYS A 152 18.64 21.34 12.40
N LEU A 153 19.54 21.80 11.55
CA LEU A 153 19.27 22.04 10.13
C LEU A 153 19.69 20.83 9.30
N TYR A 154 18.78 20.35 8.48
CA TYR A 154 18.99 19.24 7.56
C TYR A 154 18.81 19.69 6.11
N GLU A 155 19.79 19.39 5.27
CA GLU A 155 19.73 19.58 3.83
C GLU A 155 19.14 18.33 3.18
N HIS A 156 18.14 18.52 2.31
CA HIS A 156 17.54 17.44 1.54
C HIS A 156 18.26 17.26 0.18
N TYR A 157 18.06 16.09 -0.43
CA TYR A 157 18.57 15.73 -1.77
C TYR A 157 20.09 15.74 -1.91
N ASN A 158 20.82 15.57 -0.83
CA ASN A 158 22.28 15.41 -0.90
C ASN A 158 22.59 14.02 -1.50
N GLU A 159 23.41 13.99 -2.55
CA GLU A 159 23.74 12.75 -3.28
C GLU A 159 24.74 11.84 -2.54
N ASN A 160 25.44 12.38 -1.57
CA ASN A 160 26.49 11.68 -0.83
C ASN A 160 25.99 10.97 0.44
N VAL A 161 24.68 10.93 0.66
CA VAL A 161 24.06 10.26 1.80
C VAL A 161 23.10 9.19 1.32
N ASP A 162 22.82 8.23 2.21
CA ASP A 162 21.92 7.13 1.94
C ASP A 162 20.50 7.63 1.58
N ARG A 163 19.94 7.07 0.51
CA ARG A 163 18.54 7.24 0.14
C ARG A 163 17.64 6.53 1.14
N ASN A 164 16.34 6.81 1.08
CA ASN A 164 15.35 6.26 2.01
C ASN A 164 15.65 6.58 3.49
N THR A 165 16.45 7.63 3.74
CA THR A 165 16.86 8.01 5.10
C THR A 165 16.57 9.49 5.33
N PHE A 166 15.72 9.80 6.31
CA PHE A 166 15.47 11.16 6.77
C PHE A 166 15.81 11.25 8.26
N TYR A 167 16.53 12.27 8.65
CA TYR A 167 16.95 12.51 10.05
C TYR A 167 17.62 11.28 10.69
N ASN A 168 18.47 10.58 9.93
CA ASN A 168 19.11 9.31 10.30
C ASN A 168 18.14 8.14 10.57
N THR A 169 16.88 8.27 10.17
CA THR A 169 15.89 7.19 10.26
C THR A 169 15.62 6.63 8.88
N TYR A 170 15.87 5.35 8.72
CA TYR A 170 15.61 4.63 7.48
C TYR A 170 14.13 4.24 7.38
N ALA A 171 13.55 4.37 6.18
CA ALA A 171 12.22 3.87 5.85
C ALA A 171 12.15 3.51 4.36
N ASP A 172 11.65 2.31 4.04
CA ASP A 172 11.46 1.88 2.65
C ASP A 172 10.56 2.86 1.88
N SER A 173 10.90 3.16 0.64
CA SER A 173 9.97 3.82 -0.26
C SER A 173 8.98 2.81 -0.83
N SER A 174 7.75 3.24 -1.06
CA SER A 174 6.70 2.36 -1.57
C SER A 174 5.79 3.07 -2.57
N VAL A 175 5.23 2.28 -3.50
CA VAL A 175 4.19 2.72 -4.41
C VAL A 175 3.16 1.62 -4.58
N SER A 176 1.86 1.97 -4.46
CA SER A 176 0.76 1.06 -4.73
C SER A 176 0.14 1.40 -6.08
N VAL A 177 0.09 0.42 -6.96
CA VAL A 177 -0.46 0.54 -8.31
C VAL A 177 -1.76 -0.25 -8.38
N ILE A 178 -2.78 0.33 -8.99
CA ILE A 178 -4.05 -0.35 -9.29
C ILE A 178 -4.08 -0.63 -10.79
N LEU A 179 -4.16 -1.91 -11.13
CA LEU A 179 -4.32 -2.41 -12.48
C LEU A 179 -5.79 -2.71 -12.70
N ASN A 180 -6.46 -1.92 -13.53
CA ASN A 180 -7.90 -2.00 -13.73
C ASN A 180 -8.28 -1.66 -15.19
N ASP A 181 -7.84 -2.48 -16.11
CA ASP A 181 -8.31 -2.44 -17.50
C ASP A 181 -9.72 -3.04 -17.56
N ILE A 182 -10.64 -2.47 -18.34
CA ILE A 182 -12.05 -2.87 -18.48
C ILE A 182 -12.72 -3.14 -17.12
N PRO A 183 -13.08 -2.11 -16.33
CA PRO A 183 -13.53 -2.25 -14.94
C PRO A 183 -14.74 -3.17 -14.72
N GLY A 184 -15.56 -3.40 -15.74
CA GLY A 184 -16.79 -4.22 -15.66
C GLY A 184 -16.56 -5.73 -15.82
N SER A 185 -15.37 -6.19 -16.20
CA SER A 185 -15.08 -7.62 -16.42
C SER A 185 -14.16 -8.21 -15.37
N VAL A 186 -14.36 -9.49 -15.08
CA VAL A 186 -13.42 -10.28 -14.27
C VAL A 186 -12.22 -10.63 -15.15
N LYS A 187 -11.02 -10.47 -14.62
CA LYS A 187 -9.76 -10.63 -15.32
C LYS A 187 -8.84 -11.63 -14.61
N SER A 188 -7.98 -12.27 -15.38
CA SER A 188 -6.84 -13.04 -14.88
C SER A 188 -5.58 -12.19 -15.04
N PHE A 189 -4.87 -11.95 -13.95
CA PHE A 189 -3.60 -11.24 -13.89
C PHE A 189 -2.48 -12.28 -13.84
N HIS A 190 -1.68 -12.39 -14.92
CA HIS A 190 -0.69 -13.46 -15.09
C HIS A 190 0.71 -13.06 -14.65
N THR A 191 1.12 -11.86 -15.02
CA THR A 191 2.49 -11.37 -14.82
C THR A 191 2.48 -9.98 -14.22
N LEU A 192 3.60 -9.62 -13.62
CA LEU A 192 3.89 -8.26 -13.24
C LEU A 192 5.30 -7.94 -13.75
N ASP A 193 5.44 -6.81 -14.44
CA ASP A 193 6.71 -6.30 -14.89
C ASP A 193 6.85 -4.81 -14.59
N TYR A 194 8.08 -4.37 -14.48
CA TYR A 194 8.38 -2.94 -14.35
C TYR A 194 9.66 -2.57 -15.12
N GLU A 195 9.72 -1.30 -15.51
CA GLU A 195 10.93 -0.67 -16.01
C GLU A 195 11.51 0.20 -14.90
N GLY A 196 12.78 0.05 -14.62
CA GLY A 196 13.44 0.79 -13.55
C GLY A 196 14.78 0.22 -13.13
N SER A 197 15.19 0.64 -11.96
CA SER A 197 16.46 0.24 -11.37
C SER A 197 16.41 -1.18 -10.82
N GLN A 198 17.54 -1.60 -10.26
CA GLN A 198 17.80 -2.89 -9.63
C GLN A 198 16.62 -3.43 -8.81
N SER A 199 16.25 -4.68 -9.09
CA SER A 199 15.35 -5.46 -8.24
C SER A 199 16.08 -5.98 -6.99
N LYS A 200 15.34 -6.14 -5.90
CA LYS A 200 15.80 -6.86 -4.71
C LYS A 200 16.01 -8.33 -5.06
N ILE A 201 17.15 -8.86 -4.65
CA ILE A 201 17.48 -10.28 -4.74
C ILE A 201 17.79 -10.78 -3.34
N ASP A 202 17.04 -11.77 -2.89
CA ASP A 202 17.27 -12.46 -1.62
C ASP A 202 17.70 -13.91 -1.89
N PRO A 203 19.00 -14.24 -1.75
CA PRO A 203 19.48 -15.57 -2.05
C PRO A 203 18.95 -16.65 -1.10
N ASN A 204 18.28 -16.26 -0.01
CA ASN A 204 17.76 -17.18 1.01
C ASN A 204 16.25 -17.41 0.94
N GLN A 205 15.54 -16.84 -0.05
CA GLN A 205 14.08 -16.98 -0.13
C GLN A 205 13.58 -18.41 -0.42
N ASN A 206 14.43 -19.31 -0.89
CA ASN A 206 14.07 -20.70 -1.19
C ASN A 206 14.36 -21.67 -0.02
N THR A 207 14.42 -21.17 1.21
CA THR A 207 14.47 -22.06 2.38
C THR A 207 13.10 -22.67 2.62
N ILE A 208 12.94 -23.92 2.24
CA ILE A 208 11.92 -24.79 2.79
C ILE A 208 12.23 -24.91 4.30
N SER A 209 11.26 -24.52 5.11
CA SER A 209 11.36 -24.58 6.57
C SER A 209 11.86 -25.97 7.01
N GLY A 210 13.01 -26.04 7.63
CA GLY A 210 13.50 -27.24 8.34
C GLY A 210 14.74 -27.95 7.81
N SER A 211 15.25 -27.67 6.63
CA SER A 211 16.50 -28.29 6.16
C SER A 211 17.31 -27.40 5.24
N ASN A 212 18.59 -27.34 5.51
CA ASN A 212 19.70 -26.80 4.72
C ASN A 212 19.32 -26.05 3.44
N LEU A 213 19.66 -24.76 3.45
CA LEU A 213 19.69 -23.83 2.34
C LEU A 213 19.75 -24.51 0.96
N ALA A 214 18.62 -24.73 0.34
CA ALA A 214 18.57 -25.01 -1.08
C ALA A 214 18.58 -23.66 -1.83
N ILE A 215 19.78 -23.18 -2.13
CA ILE A 215 19.96 -22.16 -3.16
C ILE A 215 19.46 -22.83 -4.44
N ASP A 216 18.53 -22.19 -5.15
CA ASP A 216 17.97 -22.74 -6.40
C ASP A 216 18.99 -22.83 -7.55
N ASN A 217 20.23 -22.41 -7.30
CA ASN A 217 21.35 -22.30 -8.25
C ASN A 217 21.07 -21.39 -9.46
N SER A 218 20.05 -20.58 -9.41
CA SER A 218 19.87 -19.53 -10.41
C SER A 218 20.96 -18.47 -10.26
N TYR A 219 21.63 -18.11 -11.33
CA TYR A 219 22.68 -17.11 -11.27
C TYR A 219 22.17 -15.70 -10.91
N TYR A 220 20.86 -15.48 -10.96
CA TYR A 220 20.22 -14.20 -10.59
C TYR A 220 20.23 -13.93 -9.10
N ASN A 221 20.19 -14.97 -8.29
CA ASN A 221 20.03 -14.86 -6.83
C ASN A 221 21.27 -15.34 -6.03
N LEU A 222 22.44 -15.46 -6.68
CA LEU A 222 23.68 -15.85 -6.01
C LEU A 222 24.20 -14.80 -5.01
N ARG A 223 23.80 -13.53 -5.14
CA ARG A 223 24.18 -12.44 -4.26
C ARG A 223 22.97 -11.63 -3.87
N GLY A 224 22.80 -11.40 -2.57
CA GLY A 224 21.79 -10.48 -2.08
C GLY A 224 21.99 -9.07 -2.62
N LYS A 225 20.92 -8.44 -3.05
CA LYS A 225 20.88 -7.05 -3.55
C LYS A 225 19.66 -6.35 -3.04
N SER A 226 19.81 -5.08 -2.68
CA SER A 226 18.69 -4.19 -2.36
C SER A 226 18.09 -3.60 -3.63
N GLY A 227 16.81 -3.32 -3.62
CA GLY A 227 16.10 -2.76 -4.77
C GLY A 227 14.60 -2.88 -4.66
N TRP A 228 13.90 -2.82 -5.78
CA TRP A 228 12.46 -2.97 -5.86
C TRP A 228 12.00 -4.41 -5.66
N TYR A 229 10.89 -4.60 -4.94
CA TYR A 229 10.22 -5.87 -4.75
C TYR A 229 8.73 -5.66 -4.54
N VAL A 230 7.93 -6.70 -4.74
CA VAL A 230 6.50 -6.68 -4.45
C VAL A 230 6.28 -7.16 -3.01
N ASP A 231 5.74 -6.28 -2.19
CA ASP A 231 5.37 -6.57 -0.81
C ASP A 231 4.08 -7.41 -0.74
N ASN A 232 3.08 -7.00 -1.52
CA ASN A 232 1.85 -7.75 -1.69
C ASN A 232 1.21 -7.45 -3.06
N ILE A 233 0.48 -8.42 -3.56
CA ILE A 233 -0.42 -8.26 -4.68
C ILE A 233 -1.74 -8.95 -4.37
N LYS A 234 -2.84 -8.21 -4.53
CA LYS A 234 -4.19 -8.73 -4.25
C LYS A 234 -5.22 -8.18 -5.21
N THR A 235 -6.23 -8.98 -5.43
CA THR A 235 -7.47 -8.60 -6.12
C THR A 235 -8.61 -8.47 -5.08
N ASP A 236 -9.81 -8.15 -5.55
CA ASP A 236 -11.03 -8.22 -4.74
C ASP A 236 -11.41 -9.65 -4.33
N LYS A 237 -10.79 -10.68 -4.92
CA LYS A 237 -11.12 -12.09 -4.71
C LYS A 237 -9.97 -12.95 -4.20
N GLN A 238 -8.74 -12.60 -4.49
CA GLN A 238 -7.57 -13.47 -4.25
C GLN A 238 -6.35 -12.65 -3.83
N GLU A 239 -5.45 -13.29 -3.12
CA GLU A 239 -4.13 -12.77 -2.81
C GLU A 239 -3.06 -13.55 -3.55
N GLY A 240 -1.94 -12.89 -3.85
CA GLY A 240 -0.83 -13.49 -4.54
C GLY A 240 0.52 -13.00 -4.02
N SER A 241 1.55 -13.63 -4.52
CA SER A 241 2.93 -13.27 -4.25
C SER A 241 3.75 -13.24 -5.54
N LEU A 242 4.84 -12.50 -5.48
CA LEU A 242 5.87 -12.46 -6.49
C LEU A 242 7.20 -12.39 -5.76
N ASN A 243 7.95 -13.49 -5.73
CA ASN A 243 9.11 -13.63 -4.86
C ASN A 243 10.31 -12.80 -5.32
N GLU A 244 10.56 -12.75 -6.62
CA GLU A 244 11.64 -11.96 -7.21
C GLU A 244 11.31 -11.60 -8.65
N PHE A 245 11.98 -10.57 -9.17
CA PHE A 245 11.94 -10.22 -10.57
C PHE A 245 13.21 -10.70 -11.28
N ILE A 246 13.04 -11.11 -12.53
CA ILE A 246 14.11 -11.54 -13.43
C ILE A 246 14.28 -10.45 -14.49
N GLU A 247 15.51 -10.02 -14.73
CA GLU A 247 15.80 -9.06 -15.79
C GLU A 247 15.81 -9.72 -17.15
N LYS A 248 15.01 -9.19 -18.06
CA LYS A 248 15.00 -9.61 -19.45
C LYS A 248 14.74 -8.41 -20.36
N GLU A 249 15.64 -8.17 -21.30
CA GLU A 249 15.52 -7.11 -22.32
C GLU A 249 15.29 -5.72 -21.73
N GLY A 250 15.93 -5.42 -20.57
CA GLY A 250 15.82 -4.15 -19.90
C GLY A 250 14.56 -3.97 -19.04
N LYS A 251 13.78 -5.02 -18.85
CA LYS A 251 12.61 -5.07 -17.98
C LYS A 251 12.79 -6.10 -16.89
N TRP A 252 12.25 -5.79 -15.72
CA TRP A 252 12.14 -6.70 -14.59
C TRP A 252 10.79 -7.38 -14.64
N PHE A 253 10.75 -8.69 -14.67
CA PHE A 253 9.56 -9.49 -14.97
C PHE A 253 9.47 -10.73 -14.08
N ASN A 254 8.28 -11.12 -13.67
CA ASN A 254 7.98 -12.48 -13.21
C ASN A 254 6.48 -12.79 -13.27
N TYR A 255 6.15 -14.08 -13.11
CA TYR A 255 4.78 -14.57 -13.02
C TYR A 255 4.22 -14.34 -11.59
N ILE A 256 2.95 -13.96 -11.53
CA ILE A 256 2.22 -13.86 -10.28
C ILE A 256 1.83 -15.28 -9.84
N LYS A 257 2.07 -15.59 -8.57
CA LYS A 257 1.64 -16.85 -7.95
C LYS A 257 0.55 -16.54 -6.94
N GLY A 258 -0.57 -17.29 -6.98
CA GLY A 258 -1.58 -17.22 -5.94
C GLY A 258 -1.00 -17.71 -4.59
N VAL A 259 -1.44 -17.09 -3.52
CA VAL A 259 -1.14 -17.53 -2.16
C VAL A 259 -2.41 -18.13 -1.59
N ASN A 260 -2.32 -19.33 -1.01
CA ASN A 260 -3.41 -19.83 -0.20
C ASN A 260 -3.54 -18.92 1.04
N SER A 261 -4.69 -18.30 1.21
CA SER A 261 -5.02 -17.74 2.49
C SER A 261 -5.06 -18.90 3.49
N THR A 262 -4.21 -18.85 4.51
CA THR A 262 -4.36 -19.73 5.66
C THR A 262 -5.78 -19.51 6.22
N ILE A 263 -6.49 -20.58 6.54
CA ILE A 263 -7.81 -20.51 7.20
C ILE A 263 -7.57 -19.94 8.61
N SER A 264 -7.39 -18.64 8.72
CA SER A 264 -7.19 -17.98 10.01
C SER A 264 -8.46 -17.32 10.55
N GLU A 265 -9.54 -17.24 9.76
CA GLU A 265 -10.80 -16.64 10.18
C GLU A 265 -12.01 -17.50 9.81
N GLU A 266 -12.92 -17.62 10.75
CA GLU A 266 -14.11 -18.47 10.77
C GLU A 266 -15.14 -18.27 9.64
N THR A 267 -14.89 -17.37 8.68
CA THR A 267 -15.92 -16.95 7.72
C THR A 267 -15.69 -17.38 6.27
N ASP A 268 -14.53 -17.93 5.92
CA ASP A 268 -14.14 -18.13 4.50
C ASP A 268 -14.15 -19.58 4.00
N PHE A 269 -14.92 -20.47 4.62
CA PHE A 269 -15.07 -21.87 4.15
C PHE A 269 -15.60 -22.02 2.71
N GLY A 270 -16.21 -20.96 2.15
CA GLY A 270 -16.67 -20.96 0.77
C GLY A 270 -15.58 -20.84 -0.30
N ALA A 271 -14.37 -20.40 0.08
CA ALA A 271 -13.26 -20.17 -0.85
C ALA A 271 -12.33 -21.38 -1.01
N PHE A 272 -12.45 -22.40 -0.17
CA PHE A 272 -11.58 -23.58 -0.18
C PHE A 272 -12.31 -24.82 -0.68
N ASN A 273 -11.66 -25.59 -1.56
CA ASN A 273 -12.08 -26.95 -1.88
C ASN A 273 -11.67 -27.89 -0.74
N ILE A 274 -12.45 -27.88 0.36
CA ILE A 274 -12.27 -28.81 1.46
C ILE A 274 -12.98 -30.10 1.12
N GLN A 275 -12.27 -31.24 1.30
CA GLN A 275 -12.82 -32.56 1.11
C GLN A 275 -12.66 -33.38 2.38
N GLY A 276 -13.67 -34.20 2.68
CA GLY A 276 -13.64 -35.10 3.81
C GLY A 276 -12.79 -36.35 3.52
N ILE A 277 -12.06 -36.81 4.52
CA ILE A 277 -11.35 -38.09 4.52
C ILE A 277 -12.14 -39.13 5.32
N GLY A 278 -12.55 -38.78 6.52
CA GLY A 278 -13.30 -39.66 7.40
C GLY A 278 -13.02 -39.43 8.88
N ILE A 279 -13.53 -40.33 9.70
CA ILE A 279 -13.33 -40.31 11.15
C ILE A 279 -12.00 -40.97 11.48
N LEU A 280 -11.22 -40.31 12.35
CA LEU A 280 -9.95 -40.82 12.84
C LEU A 280 -10.14 -42.04 13.71
N GLU A 281 -9.57 -43.17 13.33
CA GLU A 281 -9.66 -44.44 14.08
C GLU A 281 -8.55 -44.60 15.11
N SER A 282 -7.33 -44.24 14.71
CA SER A 282 -6.20 -44.21 15.62
C SER A 282 -5.19 -43.17 15.20
N PHE A 283 -4.38 -42.72 16.16
CA PHE A 283 -3.40 -41.67 15.99
C PHE A 283 -2.06 -42.07 16.63
N ASP A 284 -0.97 -41.94 15.88
CA ASP A 284 0.40 -42.09 16.42
C ASP A 284 1.06 -40.72 16.52
N PRO A 285 1.19 -40.14 17.73
CA PRO A 285 1.79 -38.82 17.89
C PRO A 285 3.30 -38.79 17.61
N ASN A 286 3.99 -39.92 17.71
CA ASN A 286 5.43 -39.97 17.47
C ASN A 286 5.77 -39.96 15.98
N ALA A 287 4.93 -40.57 15.18
CA ALA A 287 5.06 -40.62 13.72
C ALA A 287 4.20 -39.58 13.00
N ALA A 288 3.44 -38.74 13.72
CA ALA A 288 2.44 -37.81 13.17
C ALA A 288 1.52 -38.48 12.13
N THR A 289 1.10 -39.75 12.42
CA THR A 289 0.35 -40.58 11.48
C THR A 289 -1.08 -40.75 11.93
N LEU A 290 -2.02 -40.47 11.01
CA LEU A 290 -3.44 -40.64 11.14
C LEU A 290 -3.88 -41.95 10.45
N ASN A 291 -4.63 -42.81 11.15
CA ASN A 291 -5.13 -44.09 10.60
C ASN A 291 -6.66 -44.09 10.50
N PHE A 292 -7.16 -44.70 9.44
CA PHE A 292 -8.57 -44.73 9.09
C PHE A 292 -9.07 -46.16 8.83
N ALA A 293 -10.31 -46.44 9.16
CA ALA A 293 -10.98 -47.73 8.88
C ALA A 293 -11.15 -47.93 7.35
N ASN A 294 -11.37 -46.89 6.61
CA ASN A 294 -11.62 -46.91 5.18
C ASN A 294 -10.41 -46.45 4.36
N ASN A 295 -10.39 -46.80 3.07
CA ASN A 295 -9.38 -46.33 2.17
C ASN A 295 -9.48 -44.82 2.02
N ILE A 296 -8.32 -44.15 1.99
CA ILE A 296 -8.20 -42.71 1.85
C ILE A 296 -8.69 -42.24 0.48
N ASN A 297 -9.31 -41.10 0.44
CA ASN A 297 -9.75 -40.45 -0.79
C ASN A 297 -8.60 -40.32 -1.77
N THR A 298 -8.78 -40.86 -2.97
CA THR A 298 -7.74 -40.88 -4.03
C THR A 298 -7.37 -39.50 -4.55
N SER A 299 -8.14 -38.46 -4.21
CA SER A 299 -7.83 -37.07 -4.56
C SER A 299 -6.77 -36.44 -3.64
N LEU A 300 -6.50 -37.04 -2.47
CA LEU A 300 -5.47 -36.54 -1.56
C LEU A 300 -4.08 -36.71 -2.17
N GLN A 301 -3.24 -35.70 -2.05
CA GLN A 301 -1.86 -35.68 -2.58
C GLN A 301 -0.87 -35.20 -1.52
N ILE A 302 0.39 -35.56 -1.67
CA ILE A 302 1.48 -35.01 -0.88
C ILE A 302 1.53 -33.49 -1.13
N GLY A 303 1.63 -32.73 -0.03
CA GLY A 303 1.59 -31.27 -0.03
C GLY A 303 0.19 -30.66 0.26
N ASP A 304 -0.86 -31.47 0.29
CA ASP A 304 -2.19 -31.02 0.76
C ASP A 304 -2.16 -30.75 2.27
N VAL A 305 -3.02 -29.87 2.76
CA VAL A 305 -3.10 -29.52 4.18
C VAL A 305 -4.24 -30.28 4.85
N ILE A 306 -3.95 -30.91 5.96
CA ILE A 306 -4.90 -31.67 6.77
C ILE A 306 -5.48 -30.79 7.89
N TYR A 307 -6.75 -30.87 8.06
CA TYR A 307 -7.53 -30.25 9.13
C TYR A 307 -8.34 -31.30 9.88
N PHE A 308 -8.71 -30.99 11.11
CA PHE A 308 -9.60 -31.83 11.87
C PHE A 308 -10.66 -31.03 12.63
N GLN A 309 -11.78 -31.67 12.91
CA GLN A 309 -12.85 -31.10 13.66
C GLN A 309 -13.40 -32.15 14.65
N THR A 310 -13.56 -31.75 15.91
CA THR A 310 -14.22 -32.58 16.92
C THR A 310 -15.74 -32.54 16.73
N PRO A 311 -16.41 -33.67 16.44
CA PRO A 311 -17.84 -33.69 16.26
C PRO A 311 -18.58 -33.35 17.57
N ASN A 312 -19.58 -32.48 17.49
CA ASN A 312 -20.40 -32.13 18.65
C ASN A 312 -21.51 -33.18 18.82
N HIS A 313 -21.34 -34.15 19.73
CA HIS A 313 -22.22 -35.28 19.92
C HIS A 313 -23.60 -34.99 20.60
N ASN A 314 -23.89 -33.71 20.89
CA ASN A 314 -25.10 -33.32 21.60
C ASN A 314 -26.35 -33.08 20.73
N SER A 315 -26.29 -33.35 19.42
CA SER A 315 -27.41 -33.15 18.50
C SER A 315 -27.64 -34.38 17.64
N ILE A 316 -28.90 -34.73 17.43
CA ILE A 316 -29.34 -35.77 16.50
C ILE A 316 -28.99 -35.45 15.04
N PHE A 317 -28.71 -34.19 14.76
CA PHE A 317 -28.15 -33.72 13.52
C PHE A 317 -26.74 -33.20 13.79
N VAL A 318 -25.73 -33.78 13.15
CA VAL A 318 -24.36 -33.29 13.16
C VAL A 318 -24.36 -31.95 12.43
N THR A 319 -24.55 -30.88 13.16
CA THR A 319 -24.30 -29.53 12.66
C THR A 319 -22.81 -29.30 12.77
N ILE A 320 -22.12 -29.27 11.65
CA ILE A 320 -20.74 -28.81 11.56
C ILE A 320 -20.76 -27.31 11.87
N ALA A 321 -20.50 -26.97 13.13
CA ALA A 321 -20.25 -25.57 13.49
C ALA A 321 -18.87 -25.22 12.97
N SER A 322 -18.77 -24.22 12.10
CA SER A 322 -17.54 -23.76 11.44
C SER A 322 -16.45 -23.25 12.40
N SER A 323 -16.76 -23.11 13.67
CA SER A 323 -15.93 -22.45 14.67
C SER A 323 -14.80 -23.29 15.28
N ASN A 324 -14.59 -24.54 14.87
CA ASN A 324 -13.62 -25.45 15.52
C ASN A 324 -12.86 -26.34 14.52
N ILE A 325 -12.58 -25.87 13.31
CA ILE A 325 -11.68 -26.60 12.40
C ILE A 325 -10.26 -26.15 12.69
N LEU A 326 -9.40 -27.10 13.06
CA LEU A 326 -8.00 -26.85 13.40
C LEU A 326 -7.10 -27.47 12.34
N GLU A 327 -6.04 -26.75 11.98
CA GLU A 327 -5.00 -27.28 11.12
C GLU A 327 -4.18 -28.31 11.86
N TYR A 328 -3.91 -29.45 11.20
CA TYR A 328 -3.03 -30.49 11.71
C TYR A 328 -1.63 -30.40 11.11
N GLY A 329 -1.51 -30.32 9.79
CA GLY A 329 -0.22 -30.21 9.12
C GLY A 329 -0.28 -30.56 7.63
N VAL A 330 0.87 -30.55 6.97
CA VAL A 330 1.01 -30.83 5.53
C VAL A 330 1.31 -32.30 5.29
N VAL A 331 0.64 -32.92 4.32
CA VAL A 331 0.81 -34.34 3.97
C VAL A 331 2.20 -34.58 3.37
N ILE A 332 2.94 -35.54 3.95
CA ILE A 332 4.26 -35.97 3.44
C ILE A 332 4.26 -37.42 2.95
N ASP A 333 3.36 -38.26 3.45
CA ASP A 333 3.19 -39.64 2.97
C ASP A 333 1.73 -40.08 3.03
N ILE A 334 1.33 -40.90 2.06
CA ILE A 334 -0.02 -41.42 1.93
C ILE A 334 0.04 -42.93 1.69
N GLN A 335 -0.59 -43.69 2.55
CA GLN A 335 -0.78 -45.13 2.39
C GLN A 335 -2.27 -45.43 2.21
N LYS A 336 -2.61 -46.66 2.01
CA LYS A 336 -4.00 -47.09 1.72
C LYS A 336 -5.00 -46.60 2.76
N GLN A 337 -4.62 -46.62 4.04
CA GLN A 337 -5.48 -46.27 5.18
C GLN A 337 -4.78 -45.38 6.20
N SER A 338 -3.64 -44.82 5.86
CA SER A 338 -2.93 -43.90 6.77
C SER A 338 -2.33 -42.70 6.04
N ILE A 339 -2.20 -41.60 6.76
CA ILE A 339 -1.63 -40.34 6.30
C ILE A 339 -0.59 -39.92 7.33
N THR A 340 0.61 -39.55 6.85
CA THR A 340 1.64 -38.93 7.68
C THR A 340 1.80 -37.47 7.30
N VAL A 341 1.90 -36.59 8.31
CA VAL A 341 2.09 -35.15 8.10
C VAL A 341 3.44 -34.67 8.63
N ASP A 342 3.90 -33.57 8.10
CA ASP A 342 5.08 -32.85 8.61
C ASP A 342 4.65 -31.80 9.66
N THR A 343 5.46 -31.66 10.72
CA THR A 343 5.33 -30.59 11.74
C THR A 343 3.89 -30.34 12.21
N PRO A 344 3.25 -31.26 12.94
CA PRO A 344 1.87 -31.06 13.39
C PRO A 344 1.75 -29.85 14.33
N VAL A 345 0.79 -28.98 14.03
CA VAL A 345 0.53 -27.73 14.79
C VAL A 345 -0.41 -28.00 15.96
N ASN A 346 -1.41 -28.87 15.76
CA ASN A 346 -2.40 -29.24 16.75
C ASN A 346 -2.50 -30.77 16.83
N THR A 347 -3.15 -31.30 17.86
CA THR A 347 -3.26 -32.76 18.06
C THR A 347 -4.73 -33.19 17.96
N PRO A 348 -5.10 -34.00 16.94
CA PRO A 348 -6.44 -34.56 16.84
C PRO A 348 -6.67 -35.66 17.85
N ALA A 349 -7.91 -35.90 18.19
CA ALA A 349 -8.34 -37.00 19.03
C ALA A 349 -9.01 -38.13 18.21
N VAL A 350 -8.92 -39.35 18.68
CA VAL A 350 -9.67 -40.48 18.08
C VAL A 350 -11.17 -40.14 18.08
N GLY A 351 -11.80 -40.26 16.92
CA GLY A 351 -13.18 -39.87 16.69
C GLY A 351 -13.37 -38.49 16.03
N ASP A 352 -12.32 -37.71 15.90
CA ASP A 352 -12.39 -36.46 15.14
C ASP A 352 -12.60 -36.73 13.65
N TYR A 353 -13.30 -35.82 12.98
CA TYR A 353 -13.47 -35.85 11.53
C TYR A 353 -12.32 -35.14 10.84
N ILE A 354 -11.65 -35.88 9.94
CA ILE A 354 -10.46 -35.38 9.21
C ILE A 354 -10.88 -34.90 7.84
N LEU A 355 -10.36 -33.75 7.51
CA LEU A 355 -10.60 -32.99 6.27
C LEU A 355 -9.25 -32.64 5.62
N PHE A 356 -9.24 -32.36 4.34
CA PHE A 356 -8.08 -31.80 3.68
C PHE A 356 -8.48 -30.72 2.70
N SER A 357 -7.59 -29.75 2.52
CA SER A 357 -7.66 -28.76 1.44
C SER A 357 -6.58 -29.05 0.40
N LYS A 358 -6.94 -28.89 -0.85
CA LYS A 358 -5.97 -28.94 -1.93
C LYS A 358 -5.04 -27.74 -1.83
N ASN A 359 -3.74 -28.00 -1.85
CA ASN A 359 -2.76 -26.96 -2.06
C ASN A 359 -2.87 -26.45 -3.49
N GLN A 360 -3.61 -25.35 -3.69
CA GLN A 360 -3.82 -24.78 -5.02
C GLN A 360 -2.63 -23.91 -5.50
N VAL A 361 -1.60 -23.72 -4.68
CA VAL A 361 -0.42 -22.92 -5.02
C VAL A 361 0.26 -23.41 -6.30
N VAL A 362 0.26 -24.71 -6.56
CA VAL A 362 0.86 -25.30 -7.77
C VAL A 362 0.06 -24.98 -9.04
N ASN A 363 -1.25 -24.71 -8.91
CA ASN A 363 -2.15 -24.48 -10.04
C ASN A 363 -2.58 -23.02 -10.21
N MET A 364 -2.17 -22.12 -9.32
CA MET A 364 -2.53 -20.70 -9.39
C MET A 364 -1.43 -19.90 -10.10
N SER A 365 -1.40 -20.01 -11.42
CA SER A 365 -0.49 -19.23 -12.28
C SER A 365 -1.00 -17.81 -12.58
N SER A 366 -2.11 -17.38 -11.94
CA SER A 366 -2.71 -16.07 -12.14
C SER A 366 -3.65 -15.72 -10.98
N LEU A 367 -3.98 -14.45 -10.82
CA LEU A 367 -5.00 -13.98 -9.88
C LEU A 367 -6.25 -13.58 -10.64
N LEU A 368 -7.41 -13.98 -10.11
CA LEU A 368 -8.71 -13.58 -10.64
C LEU A 368 -9.28 -12.40 -9.85
N GLY A 369 -9.85 -11.42 -10.55
CA GLY A 369 -10.55 -10.30 -9.93
C GLY A 369 -10.95 -9.21 -10.92
N TYR A 370 -11.70 -8.23 -10.44
CA TYR A 370 -12.07 -7.05 -11.23
C TYR A 370 -10.90 -6.07 -11.37
N TYR A 371 -10.05 -6.00 -10.37
CA TYR A 371 -8.82 -5.19 -10.37
C TYR A 371 -7.73 -5.90 -9.56
N ALA A 372 -6.49 -5.55 -9.80
CA ALA A 372 -5.38 -5.96 -8.94
C ALA A 372 -4.70 -4.74 -8.34
N LYS A 373 -4.37 -4.81 -7.05
CA LYS A 373 -3.55 -3.83 -6.35
C LYS A 373 -2.20 -4.47 -6.03
N ALA A 374 -1.14 -3.95 -6.62
CA ALA A 374 0.24 -4.34 -6.35
C ALA A 374 0.94 -3.25 -5.54
N THR A 375 1.57 -3.61 -4.43
CA THR A 375 2.38 -2.69 -3.63
C THR A 375 3.84 -3.03 -3.81
N PHE A 376 4.55 -2.13 -4.47
CA PHE A 376 5.99 -2.18 -4.62
C PHE A 376 6.66 -1.48 -3.43
N LYS A 377 7.75 -2.05 -2.96
CA LYS A 377 8.66 -1.44 -1.99
C LYS A 377 10.09 -1.43 -2.54
N ASN A 378 10.86 -0.45 -2.10
CA ASN A 378 12.27 -0.35 -2.42
C ASN A 378 13.07 -0.17 -1.14
N ASN A 379 13.96 -1.11 -0.86
CA ASN A 379 14.83 -1.10 0.32
C ASN A 379 16.27 -0.66 -0.01
N SER A 380 16.53 -0.08 -1.18
CA SER A 380 17.86 0.39 -1.55
C SER A 380 18.20 1.71 -0.87
N THR A 381 19.40 1.82 -0.34
CA THR A 381 19.98 3.09 0.13
C THR A 381 20.68 3.86 -0.99
N HIS A 382 20.73 3.31 -2.20
CA HIS A 382 21.20 3.98 -3.41
C HIS A 382 20.03 4.53 -4.22
N LYS A 383 20.34 5.34 -5.23
CA LYS A 383 19.34 5.82 -6.18
C LYS A 383 18.62 4.65 -6.84
N ALA A 384 17.30 4.62 -6.73
CA ALA A 384 16.45 3.64 -7.36
C ALA A 384 15.29 4.35 -8.06
N GLU A 385 14.99 3.92 -9.29
CA GLU A 385 13.98 4.51 -10.15
C GLU A 385 12.97 3.44 -10.56
N LEU A 386 11.71 3.82 -10.66
CA LEU A 386 10.62 3.01 -11.17
C LEU A 386 9.83 3.89 -12.14
N PHE A 387 9.87 3.55 -13.42
CA PHE A 387 9.29 4.37 -14.49
C PHE A 387 7.90 3.88 -14.90
N SER A 388 7.73 2.57 -15.03
CA SER A 388 6.48 1.99 -15.45
C SER A 388 6.24 0.66 -14.75
N VAL A 389 4.96 0.32 -14.57
CA VAL A 389 4.51 -0.98 -14.06
C VAL A 389 3.45 -1.50 -15.03
N ASN A 390 3.59 -2.75 -15.46
CA ASN A 390 2.67 -3.39 -16.38
C ASN A 390 2.30 -4.79 -15.89
N SER A 391 1.25 -5.35 -16.46
CA SER A 391 0.76 -6.69 -16.19
C SER A 391 0.15 -7.28 -17.46
N GLU A 392 0.39 -8.54 -17.71
CA GLU A 392 -0.36 -9.29 -18.71
C GLU A 392 -1.70 -9.70 -18.11
N ILE A 393 -2.77 -9.25 -18.77
CA ILE A 393 -4.13 -9.42 -18.30
C ILE A 393 -4.94 -10.09 -19.41
N THR A 394 -5.75 -11.08 -19.03
CA THR A 394 -6.74 -11.69 -19.93
C THR A 394 -8.12 -11.62 -19.32
N GLU A 395 -9.14 -11.40 -20.13
CA GLU A 395 -10.51 -11.49 -19.66
C GLU A 395 -10.86 -12.94 -19.27
N SER A 396 -11.47 -13.09 -18.11
CA SER A 396 -11.96 -14.40 -17.67
C SER A 396 -13.36 -14.63 -18.23
N SER A 397 -13.56 -15.79 -18.83
CA SER A 397 -14.87 -16.21 -19.37
C SER A 397 -15.85 -16.72 -18.29
N LYS A 398 -15.49 -16.57 -16.99
CA LYS A 398 -16.32 -17.03 -15.86
C LYS A 398 -16.82 -15.87 -15.04
#